data_fa877111c2c9e395b2420ea13c42c896
#
_entry.id   fa877111c2c9e395b2420ea13c42c896
#
_cell.length_a   1.000
_cell.length_b   1.000
_cell.length_c   1.000
_cell.angle_alpha   90.00
_cell.angle_beta   90.00
_cell.angle_gamma   90.00
#
_symmetry.space_group_name_H-M   'P 1'
#
loop_
_entity.id
_entity.type
_entity.pdbx_description
1 polymer ?
#
loop_
_entity_poly.entity_id
_entity_poly.type
_entity_poly.pdbx_seq_one_letter_code
_entity_poly.pdbx_strand_id
1 'polypeptide(L)'
;MDCKTAQPQLGLYLDKTMAPGERAALEAHLASCRRCAEQLAQMTETVSALVPQSDVPVPEQLWSSIEARLDQADRHRLRLLPWRILRQPPAMAASILFVIGAGILAASWFGGSSVASAAPVDFSILLDALPLDADRAFQKFLTRYGARQVSVMQAKKRGAGLSFDLPEMLPGGFNLEQVFVLRFGAHPGVAARYSREGELLGVIFHPPVEREHFGTHKDYACVIGQHRGHQVAVGDWKLVHLTDPTTCHCVLSRLDEATELPAVMQQLAPQSFGTAGEHPAENHDHHHAHGG
;
A
#
# COMPACT_ATOMS: atom_id res chain seq x y z
N MET A 1 14.02 22.76 -21.32
CA MET A 1 13.00 23.24 -20.34
C MET A 1 13.01 24.74 -20.33
N ASP A 2 11.89 25.43 -20.22
CA ASP A 2 11.78 26.88 -20.06
C ASP A 2 11.64 27.29 -18.58
N CYS A 3 11.78 28.59 -18.27
CA CYS A 3 11.68 29.07 -16.89
C CYS A 3 10.29 28.87 -16.27
N LYS A 4 9.24 28.92 -17.09
CA LYS A 4 7.86 28.76 -16.60
C LYS A 4 7.60 27.33 -16.10
N THR A 5 8.24 26.36 -16.75
CA THR A 5 8.20 24.95 -16.37
C THR A 5 9.19 24.62 -15.23
N ALA A 6 10.37 25.28 -15.21
CA ALA A 6 11.40 25.05 -14.21
C ALA A 6 11.03 25.57 -12.80
N GLN A 7 10.45 26.78 -12.71
CA GLN A 7 10.17 27.44 -11.42
C GLN A 7 9.31 26.59 -10.45
N PRO A 8 8.18 25.99 -10.86
CA PRO A 8 7.39 25.17 -9.93
C PRO A 8 8.09 23.88 -9.49
N GLN A 9 9.14 23.46 -10.20
CA GLN A 9 9.90 22.25 -9.89
C GLN A 9 11.05 22.48 -8.89
N LEU A 10 11.43 23.73 -8.61
CA LEU A 10 12.54 24.05 -7.69
C LEU A 10 12.30 23.53 -6.27
N GLY A 11 11.05 23.55 -5.78
CA GLY A 11 10.70 22.99 -4.49
C GLY A 11 10.89 21.48 -4.45
N LEU A 12 10.39 20.75 -5.45
CA LEU A 12 10.56 19.29 -5.57
C LEU A 12 12.03 18.89 -5.68
N TYR A 13 12.85 19.75 -6.31
CA TYR A 13 14.30 19.54 -6.39
C TYR A 13 14.98 19.65 -5.02
N LEU A 14 14.62 20.65 -4.22
CA LEU A 14 15.12 20.82 -2.84
C LEU A 14 14.70 19.65 -1.94
N ASP A 15 13.47 19.18 -2.07
CA ASP A 15 12.93 18.06 -1.32
C ASP A 15 13.46 16.68 -1.78
N LYS A 16 14.30 16.66 -2.85
CA LYS A 16 14.86 15.45 -3.46
C LYS A 16 13.80 14.44 -3.93
N THR A 17 12.63 14.92 -4.31
CA THR A 17 11.46 14.09 -4.64
C THR A 17 11.20 13.96 -6.14
N MET A 18 12.10 14.48 -6.99
CA MET A 18 11.98 14.43 -8.45
C MET A 18 12.44 13.11 -9.04
N ALA A 19 11.77 12.68 -10.12
CA ALA A 19 12.22 11.55 -10.92
C ALA A 19 13.59 11.86 -11.59
N PRO A 20 14.47 10.84 -11.80
CA PRO A 20 15.84 11.09 -12.32
C PRO A 20 15.88 11.84 -13.64
N GLY A 21 14.97 11.56 -14.58
CA GLY A 21 14.93 12.24 -15.89
C GLY A 21 14.50 13.70 -15.80
N GLU A 22 13.53 14.02 -14.94
CA GLU A 22 13.07 15.40 -14.68
C GLU A 22 14.15 16.20 -13.97
N ARG A 23 14.83 15.58 -13.02
CA ARG A 23 15.96 16.17 -12.30
C ARG A 23 17.09 16.56 -13.26
N ALA A 24 17.52 15.66 -14.15
CA ALA A 24 18.54 15.94 -15.13
C ALA A 24 18.15 17.09 -16.08
N ALA A 25 16.88 17.14 -16.50
CA ALA A 25 16.38 18.23 -17.35
C ALA A 25 16.36 19.57 -16.61
N LEU A 26 16.03 19.60 -15.31
CA LEU A 26 16.07 20.80 -14.48
C LEU A 26 17.51 21.24 -14.22
N GLU A 27 18.44 20.34 -13.93
CA GLU A 27 19.86 20.63 -13.72
C GLU A 27 20.50 21.25 -14.99
N ALA A 28 20.17 20.72 -16.17
CA ALA A 28 20.59 21.30 -17.43
C ALA A 28 20.05 22.73 -17.64
N HIS A 29 18.80 23.00 -17.24
CA HIS A 29 18.23 24.34 -17.27
C HIS A 29 18.92 25.28 -16.27
N LEU A 30 19.15 24.83 -15.03
CA LEU A 30 19.83 25.63 -13.99
C LEU A 30 21.25 26.00 -14.38
N ALA A 31 21.97 25.13 -15.11
CA ALA A 31 23.30 25.40 -15.64
C ALA A 31 23.30 26.51 -16.70
N SER A 32 22.19 26.72 -17.43
CA SER A 32 22.07 27.71 -18.49
C SER A 32 21.26 28.95 -18.12
N CYS A 33 20.48 28.92 -17.05
CA CYS A 33 19.58 30.00 -16.66
C CYS A 33 19.93 30.58 -15.28
N ARG A 34 20.64 31.68 -15.27
CA ARG A 34 21.09 32.38 -14.06
C ARG A 34 19.92 32.75 -13.13
N ARG A 35 18.79 33.20 -13.67
CA ARG A 35 17.60 33.59 -12.90
C ARG A 35 17.03 32.44 -12.06
N CYS A 36 16.90 31.26 -12.66
CA CYS A 36 16.38 30.07 -11.94
C CYS A 36 17.40 29.52 -10.94
N ALA A 37 18.70 29.63 -11.24
CA ALA A 37 19.78 29.28 -10.33
C ALA A 37 19.81 30.19 -9.08
N GLU A 38 19.67 31.51 -9.28
CA GLU A 38 19.58 32.48 -8.18
C GLU A 38 18.32 32.23 -7.29
N GLN A 39 17.20 31.92 -7.92
CA GLN A 39 15.97 31.60 -7.20
C GLN A 39 16.12 30.32 -6.35
N LEU A 40 16.75 29.28 -6.89
CA LEU A 40 17.07 28.06 -6.15
C LEU A 40 17.98 28.35 -4.95
N ALA A 41 19.01 29.18 -5.14
CA ALA A 41 19.93 29.58 -4.08
C ALA A 41 19.20 30.29 -2.93
N GLN A 42 18.31 31.24 -3.23
CA GLN A 42 17.49 31.93 -2.23
C GLN A 42 16.58 30.97 -1.46
N MET A 43 15.94 30.02 -2.17
CA MET A 43 15.12 28.99 -1.52
C MET A 43 15.96 28.11 -0.60
N THR A 44 17.15 27.70 -1.04
CA THR A 44 18.09 26.89 -0.21
C THR A 44 18.52 27.62 1.05
N GLU A 45 18.84 28.91 0.94
CA GLU A 45 19.20 29.75 2.08
C GLU A 45 18.05 29.85 3.09
N THR A 46 16.82 30.07 2.60
CA THR A 46 15.60 30.12 3.44
C THR A 46 15.39 28.81 4.19
N VAL A 47 15.49 27.67 3.50
CA VAL A 47 15.35 26.34 4.13
C VAL A 47 16.44 26.11 5.16
N SER A 48 17.70 26.47 4.84
CA SER A 48 18.85 26.34 5.77
C SER A 48 18.66 27.14 7.05
N ALA A 49 18.04 28.32 6.96
CA ALA A 49 17.76 29.15 8.12
C ALA A 49 16.65 28.57 9.03
N LEU A 50 15.78 27.71 8.48
CA LEU A 50 14.69 27.06 9.22
C LEU A 50 15.10 25.72 9.89
N VAL A 51 16.13 25.05 9.34
CA VAL A 51 16.61 23.75 9.87
C VAL A 51 16.99 23.77 11.36
N PRO A 52 17.65 24.81 11.90
CA PRO A 52 17.98 24.86 13.34
C PRO A 52 16.76 24.89 14.27
N GLN A 53 15.57 25.21 13.75
CA GLN A 53 14.33 25.26 14.56
C GLN A 53 13.61 23.91 14.64
N SER A 54 14.05 22.92 13.90
CA SER A 54 13.42 21.57 13.86
C SER A 54 13.85 20.65 15.00
N ASP A 55 14.92 20.99 15.73
CA ASP A 55 15.43 20.21 16.88
C ASP A 55 14.74 20.59 18.22
N VAL A 56 13.43 20.86 18.17
CA VAL A 56 12.66 20.98 19.41
C VAL A 56 12.52 19.57 19.98
N PRO A 57 13.07 19.28 21.18
CA PRO A 57 12.96 17.96 21.77
C PRO A 57 11.48 17.61 21.98
N VAL A 58 11.03 16.54 21.36
CA VAL A 58 9.68 16.02 21.53
C VAL A 58 9.56 15.49 22.95
N PRO A 59 8.62 16.00 23.79
CA PRO A 59 8.44 15.49 25.14
C PRO A 59 8.15 13.98 25.09
N GLU A 60 8.88 13.18 25.90
CA GLU A 60 8.71 11.72 25.97
C GLU A 60 7.26 11.28 26.23
N GLN A 61 6.50 12.15 26.93
CA GLN A 61 5.10 11.88 27.28
C GLN A 61 4.09 12.24 26.17
N LEU A 62 4.54 12.80 25.04
CA LEU A 62 3.60 13.24 23.98
C LEU A 62 2.83 12.05 23.41
N TRP A 63 3.49 10.96 23.11
CA TRP A 63 2.86 9.76 22.57
C TRP A 63 1.87 9.13 23.55
N SER A 64 2.26 8.97 24.82
CA SER A 64 1.36 8.42 25.85
C SER A 64 0.13 9.30 26.08
N SER A 65 0.27 10.62 25.96
CA SER A 65 -0.87 11.56 26.06
C SER A 65 -1.81 11.49 24.87
N ILE A 66 -1.28 11.27 23.66
CA ILE A 66 -2.08 11.09 22.44
C ILE A 66 -2.83 9.76 22.50
N GLU A 67 -2.17 8.66 22.86
CA GLU A 67 -2.80 7.35 23.03
C GLU A 67 -3.92 7.38 24.08
N ALA A 68 -3.69 8.01 25.22
CA ALA A 68 -4.70 8.16 26.27
C ALA A 68 -5.94 8.94 25.79
N ARG A 69 -5.75 9.98 24.96
CA ARG A 69 -6.85 10.75 24.36
C ARG A 69 -7.62 9.96 23.32
N LEU A 70 -6.95 9.15 22.50
CA LEU A 70 -7.58 8.27 21.53
C LEU A 70 -8.40 7.19 22.22
N ASP A 71 -7.85 6.54 23.26
CA ASP A 71 -8.56 5.56 24.09
C ASP A 71 -9.77 6.16 24.79
N GLN A 72 -9.67 7.40 25.24
CA GLN A 72 -10.78 8.11 25.87
C GLN A 72 -11.90 8.42 24.85
N ALA A 73 -11.54 8.81 23.62
CA ALA A 73 -12.50 9.04 22.54
C ALA A 73 -13.26 7.76 22.16
N ASP A 74 -12.56 6.62 22.08
CA ASP A 74 -13.17 5.34 21.79
C ASP A 74 -14.07 4.84 22.92
N ARG A 75 -13.68 5.03 24.19
CA ARG A 75 -14.55 4.72 25.35
C ARG A 75 -15.81 5.57 25.39
N HIS A 76 -15.74 6.84 24.94
CA HIS A 76 -16.92 7.69 24.82
C HIS A 76 -17.87 7.20 23.72
N ARG A 77 -17.38 6.71 22.60
CA ARG A 77 -18.21 6.12 21.54
C ARG A 77 -18.96 4.87 22.02
N LEU A 78 -18.32 4.01 22.82
CA LEU A 78 -18.96 2.82 23.40
C LEU A 78 -19.98 3.13 24.49
N ARG A 79 -19.86 4.24 25.21
CA ARG A 79 -20.81 4.64 26.27
C ARG A 79 -22.11 5.27 25.76
N LEU A 80 -22.18 5.62 24.48
CA LEU A 80 -23.40 6.17 23.86
C LEU A 80 -24.41 5.11 23.41
N LEU A 81 -24.17 3.83 23.67
CA LEU A 81 -25.22 2.82 23.59
C LEU A 81 -26.21 3.08 24.74
N PRO A 82 -27.45 3.48 24.43
CA PRO A 82 -28.33 4.02 25.47
C PRO A 82 -28.78 2.89 26.41
N TRP A 83 -28.30 2.94 27.62
CA TRP A 83 -28.81 2.14 28.76
C TRP A 83 -30.31 2.35 29.01
N ARG A 84 -30.95 3.19 28.24
CA ARG A 84 -32.40 3.43 28.22
C ARG A 84 -33.22 2.24 27.67
N ILE A 85 -32.58 1.32 26.93
CA ILE A 85 -33.30 0.15 26.35
C ILE A 85 -33.57 -0.94 27.37
N LEU A 86 -32.85 -0.98 28.49
CA LEU A 86 -33.00 -2.04 29.52
C LEU A 86 -34.13 -1.81 30.55
N ARG A 87 -34.83 -0.69 30.49
CA ARG A 87 -35.90 -0.35 31.45
C ARG A 87 -37.31 -0.40 30.86
N GLN A 88 -37.52 -1.01 29.69
CA GLN A 88 -38.85 -1.17 29.11
C GLN A 88 -39.48 -2.51 29.49
N PRO A 89 -40.83 -2.57 29.69
CA PRO A 89 -41.53 -3.77 30.11
C PRO A 89 -41.38 -4.92 29.07
N PRO A 90 -41.43 -6.19 29.47
CA PRO A 90 -41.05 -7.35 28.66
C PRO A 90 -41.84 -7.51 27.34
N ALA A 91 -43.00 -6.89 27.20
CA ALA A 91 -43.83 -6.94 25.99
C ALA A 91 -43.22 -6.17 24.80
N MET A 92 -42.38 -5.12 25.04
CA MET A 92 -41.71 -4.38 23.99
C MET A 92 -40.35 -5.01 23.56
N ALA A 93 -39.73 -5.79 24.46
CA ALA A 93 -38.48 -6.47 24.15
C ALA A 93 -38.64 -7.55 23.06
N ALA A 94 -39.78 -8.26 23.05
CA ALA A 94 -40.10 -9.27 22.06
C ALA A 94 -40.26 -8.68 20.64
N SER A 95 -40.85 -7.49 20.55
CA SER A 95 -41.02 -6.79 19.26
C SER A 95 -39.70 -6.29 18.68
N ILE A 96 -38.79 -5.80 19.52
CA ILE A 96 -37.49 -5.34 19.12
C ILE A 96 -36.62 -6.52 18.64
N LEU A 97 -36.65 -7.64 19.36
CA LEU A 97 -35.94 -8.86 18.95
C LEU A 97 -36.50 -9.45 17.65
N PHE A 98 -37.82 -9.35 17.43
CA PHE A 98 -38.44 -9.79 16.19
C PHE A 98 -38.06 -8.88 15.00
N VAL A 99 -38.02 -7.55 15.18
CA VAL A 99 -37.60 -6.60 14.15
C VAL A 99 -36.10 -6.76 13.84
N ILE A 100 -35.27 -6.97 14.86
CA ILE A 100 -33.83 -7.23 14.65
C ILE A 100 -33.62 -8.59 13.96
N GLY A 101 -34.35 -9.64 14.40
CA GLY A 101 -34.27 -10.96 13.78
C GLY A 101 -34.79 -10.96 12.35
N ALA A 102 -35.91 -10.30 12.08
CA ALA A 102 -36.44 -10.14 10.72
C ALA A 102 -35.53 -9.25 9.86
N GLY A 103 -34.91 -8.21 10.44
CA GLY A 103 -33.91 -7.37 9.77
C GLY A 103 -32.66 -8.14 9.39
N ILE A 104 -32.15 -9.00 10.26
CA ILE A 104 -30.99 -9.86 9.97
C ILE A 104 -31.35 -10.90 8.90
N LEU A 105 -32.55 -11.52 8.97
CA LEU A 105 -33.04 -12.45 7.97
C LEU A 105 -33.29 -11.75 6.64
N ALA A 106 -33.88 -10.57 6.60
CA ALA A 106 -34.05 -9.78 5.42
C ALA A 106 -32.70 -9.33 4.82
N ALA A 107 -31.76 -8.90 5.65
CA ALA A 107 -30.41 -8.58 5.22
C ALA A 107 -29.65 -9.77 4.64
N SER A 108 -29.93 -11.00 5.13
CA SER A 108 -29.36 -12.23 4.56
C SER A 108 -30.06 -12.67 3.25
N TRP A 109 -31.32 -12.28 3.03
CA TRP A 109 -32.08 -12.62 1.84
C TRP A 109 -32.05 -11.54 0.74
N PHE A 110 -31.95 -10.26 1.12
CA PHE A 110 -31.84 -9.13 0.21
C PHE A 110 -30.44 -8.49 0.25
N GLY A 111 -29.53 -9.09 0.98
CA GLY A 111 -28.14 -8.67 1.04
C GLY A 111 -27.48 -8.79 -0.32
N GLY A 112 -27.86 -7.88 -1.20
CA GLY A 112 -26.96 -7.43 -2.23
C GLY A 112 -25.67 -7.10 -1.50
N SER A 113 -24.56 -7.66 -1.98
CA SER A 113 -23.21 -7.47 -1.47
C SER A 113 -23.00 -5.99 -1.17
N SER A 114 -23.21 -5.57 0.09
CA SER A 114 -22.56 -4.36 0.56
C SER A 114 -21.08 -4.65 0.35
N VAL A 115 -20.47 -3.98 -0.60
CA VAL A 115 -19.02 -3.94 -0.75
C VAL A 115 -18.53 -3.43 0.60
N ALA A 116 -18.24 -4.36 1.51
CA ALA A 116 -17.57 -4.04 2.75
C ALA A 116 -16.25 -3.44 2.28
N SER A 117 -16.10 -2.12 2.43
CA SER A 117 -14.89 -1.40 2.08
C SER A 117 -13.75 -2.18 2.69
N ALA A 118 -12.93 -2.81 1.87
CA ALA A 118 -11.85 -3.65 2.37
C ALA A 118 -10.99 -2.78 3.26
N ALA A 119 -10.73 -3.22 4.49
CA ALA A 119 -9.87 -2.48 5.38
C ALA A 119 -8.51 -2.30 4.68
N PRO A 120 -7.94 -1.09 4.63
CA PRO A 120 -6.70 -0.86 3.91
C PRO A 120 -5.60 -1.76 4.47
N VAL A 121 -4.81 -2.36 3.59
CA VAL A 121 -3.63 -3.11 4.00
C VAL A 121 -2.58 -2.11 4.42
N ASP A 122 -2.12 -2.22 5.66
CA ASP A 122 -1.12 -1.30 6.24
C ASP A 122 0.27 -1.94 6.20
N PHE A 123 1.05 -1.54 5.22
CA PHE A 123 2.44 -1.95 5.06
C PHE A 123 3.42 -1.10 5.86
N SER A 124 3.00 0.00 6.49
CA SER A 124 3.89 0.86 7.27
C SER A 124 4.62 0.09 8.37
N ILE A 125 3.91 -0.83 9.04
CA ILE A 125 4.46 -1.69 10.11
C ILE A 125 5.63 -2.54 9.61
N LEU A 126 5.54 -3.02 8.36
CA LEU A 126 6.60 -3.77 7.70
C LEU A 126 7.76 -2.83 7.32
N LEU A 127 7.45 -1.75 6.60
CA LEU A 127 8.43 -0.83 6.02
C LEU A 127 9.25 -0.09 7.09
N ASP A 128 8.63 0.35 8.17
CA ASP A 128 9.30 1.07 9.27
C ASP A 128 10.30 0.18 10.02
N ALA A 129 10.08 -1.13 10.05
CA ALA A 129 10.93 -2.07 10.77
C ALA A 129 12.03 -2.68 9.87
N LEU A 130 11.94 -2.59 8.54
CA LEU A 130 12.89 -3.16 7.59
C LEU A 130 14.35 -2.74 7.82
N PRO A 131 14.67 -1.46 8.10
CA PRO A 131 16.07 -1.03 8.29
C PRO A 131 16.75 -1.69 9.48
N LEU A 132 15.99 -2.18 10.44
CA LEU A 132 16.52 -2.79 11.66
C LEU A 132 16.72 -4.30 11.49
N ASP A 133 15.69 -5.00 11.00
CA ASP A 133 15.69 -6.45 10.86
C ASP A 133 14.52 -6.86 9.96
N ALA A 134 14.80 -7.31 8.75
CA ALA A 134 13.79 -7.64 7.76
C ALA A 134 12.96 -8.87 8.15
N ASP A 135 13.57 -9.88 8.76
CA ASP A 135 12.86 -11.06 9.25
C ASP A 135 11.87 -10.69 10.34
N ARG A 136 12.31 -9.90 11.29
CA ARG A 136 11.44 -9.41 12.36
C ARG A 136 10.36 -8.48 11.85
N ALA A 137 10.66 -7.65 10.86
CA ALA A 137 9.69 -6.78 10.20
C ALA A 137 8.60 -7.61 9.53
N PHE A 138 8.97 -8.63 8.76
CA PHE A 138 8.04 -9.53 8.10
C PHE A 138 7.19 -10.30 9.13
N GLN A 139 7.79 -10.83 10.19
CA GLN A 139 7.06 -11.49 11.28
C GLN A 139 6.08 -10.57 12.01
N LYS A 140 6.45 -9.30 12.22
CA LYS A 140 5.58 -8.29 12.82
C LYS A 140 4.34 -8.03 11.96
N PHE A 141 4.53 -7.92 10.64
CA PHE A 141 3.44 -7.82 9.68
C PHE A 141 2.53 -9.06 9.73
N LEU A 142 3.10 -10.25 9.67
CA LEU A 142 2.36 -11.51 9.77
C LEU A 142 1.51 -11.57 11.06
N THR A 143 2.10 -11.18 12.19
CA THR A 143 1.40 -11.16 13.49
C THR A 143 0.24 -10.19 13.49
N ARG A 144 0.42 -9.00 12.91
CA ARG A 144 -0.62 -7.96 12.81
C ARG A 144 -1.88 -8.47 12.12
N TYR A 145 -1.71 -9.30 11.09
CA TYR A 145 -2.82 -9.85 10.30
C TYR A 145 -3.22 -11.26 10.72
N GLY A 146 -2.83 -11.68 11.91
CA GLY A 146 -3.25 -12.97 12.51
C GLY A 146 -2.81 -14.17 11.67
N ALA A 147 -1.60 -14.12 11.12
CA ALA A 147 -1.05 -15.15 10.27
C ALA A 147 -1.04 -16.52 10.96
N ARG A 148 -1.44 -17.55 10.22
CA ARG A 148 -1.35 -18.94 10.64
C ARG A 148 -0.56 -19.71 9.60
N GLN A 149 0.49 -20.39 10.04
CA GLN A 149 1.27 -21.25 9.16
C GLN A 149 0.43 -22.43 8.68
N VAL A 150 0.51 -22.74 7.41
CA VAL A 150 -0.27 -23.78 6.73
C VAL A 150 0.55 -24.45 5.63
N SER A 151 0.08 -25.56 5.08
CA SER A 151 0.65 -26.11 3.84
C SER A 151 0.21 -25.31 2.61
N VAL A 152 0.96 -25.42 1.50
CA VAL A 152 0.60 -24.78 0.21
C VAL A 152 -0.83 -25.15 -0.22
N MET A 153 -1.21 -26.44 -0.07
CA MET A 153 -2.57 -26.90 -0.39
C MET A 153 -3.64 -26.20 0.45
N GLN A 154 -3.38 -26.03 1.74
CA GLN A 154 -4.31 -25.32 2.63
C GLN A 154 -4.36 -23.83 2.30
N ALA A 155 -3.25 -23.22 1.92
CA ALA A 155 -3.21 -21.83 1.48
C ALA A 155 -4.05 -21.64 0.21
N LYS A 156 -3.91 -22.49 -0.80
CA LYS A 156 -4.74 -22.47 -2.02
C LYS A 156 -6.24 -22.60 -1.71
N LYS A 157 -6.60 -23.48 -0.79
CA LYS A 157 -8.00 -23.66 -0.36
C LYS A 157 -8.56 -22.44 0.40
N ARG A 158 -7.77 -21.85 1.30
CA ARG A 158 -8.22 -20.73 2.15
C ARG A 158 -8.09 -19.37 1.46
N GLY A 159 -7.19 -19.25 0.51
CA GLY A 159 -7.04 -18.10 -0.40
C GLY A 159 -7.93 -18.20 -1.64
N ALA A 160 -9.01 -19.00 -1.58
CA ALA A 160 -9.94 -19.13 -2.70
C ALA A 160 -10.44 -17.75 -3.14
N GLY A 161 -10.32 -17.44 -4.44
CA GLY A 161 -10.62 -16.13 -5.02
C GLY A 161 -9.39 -15.27 -5.29
N LEU A 162 -8.22 -15.63 -4.75
CA LEU A 162 -6.94 -15.04 -5.13
C LEU A 162 -6.28 -15.87 -6.23
N SER A 163 -5.68 -15.19 -7.20
CA SER A 163 -4.86 -15.80 -8.25
C SER A 163 -3.40 -15.74 -7.84
N PHE A 164 -2.81 -16.86 -7.41
CA PHE A 164 -1.40 -16.90 -7.01
C PHE A 164 -0.81 -18.30 -7.19
N ASP A 165 0.50 -18.36 -7.31
CA ASP A 165 1.24 -19.61 -7.22
C ASP A 165 2.36 -19.51 -6.18
N LEU A 166 2.74 -20.66 -5.61
CA LEU A 166 3.78 -20.81 -4.59
C LEU A 166 4.67 -22.01 -4.97
N PRO A 167 5.58 -21.84 -5.94
CA PRO A 167 6.53 -22.88 -6.30
C PRO A 167 7.47 -23.18 -5.13
N GLU A 168 7.99 -24.41 -5.06
CA GLU A 168 8.97 -24.80 -4.02
C GLU A 168 10.28 -24.02 -4.13
N MET A 169 10.63 -23.58 -5.34
CA MET A 169 11.84 -22.79 -5.63
C MET A 169 11.52 -21.66 -6.60
N LEU A 170 11.99 -20.46 -6.28
CA LEU A 170 11.96 -19.31 -7.17
C LEU A 170 13.31 -19.11 -7.89
N PRO A 171 13.33 -18.38 -9.03
CA PRO A 171 14.56 -17.99 -9.70
C PRO A 171 15.56 -17.34 -8.73
N GLY A 172 16.83 -17.57 -8.99
CA GLY A 172 17.90 -17.12 -8.10
C GLY A 172 18.15 -18.03 -6.90
N GLY A 173 17.47 -19.20 -6.80
CA GLY A 173 17.71 -20.19 -5.74
C GLY A 173 17.01 -19.93 -4.42
N PHE A 174 15.94 -19.15 -4.43
CA PHE A 174 15.10 -18.95 -3.24
C PHE A 174 14.19 -20.13 -2.99
N ASN A 175 14.33 -20.80 -1.87
CA ASN A 175 13.54 -21.94 -1.46
C ASN A 175 12.36 -21.51 -0.59
N LEU A 176 11.19 -22.12 -0.82
CA LEU A 176 9.99 -21.91 0.01
C LEU A 176 10.19 -22.52 1.40
N GLU A 177 10.17 -21.69 2.44
CA GLU A 177 10.31 -22.14 3.82
C GLU A 177 8.97 -22.24 4.55
N GLN A 178 8.14 -21.22 4.41
CA GLN A 178 6.90 -21.11 5.19
C GLN A 178 5.79 -20.46 4.37
N VAL A 179 4.57 -20.94 4.58
CA VAL A 179 3.35 -20.38 3.99
C VAL A 179 2.36 -20.05 5.08
N PHE A 180 1.69 -18.93 4.93
CA PHE A 180 0.75 -18.41 5.91
C PHE A 180 -0.57 -18.02 5.24
N VAL A 181 -1.67 -18.15 5.98
CA VAL A 181 -2.92 -17.49 5.67
C VAL A 181 -3.14 -16.34 6.64
N LEU A 182 -3.60 -15.22 6.10
CA LEU A 182 -3.79 -13.94 6.78
C LEU A 182 -5.24 -13.50 6.67
N ARG A 183 -5.60 -12.42 7.38
CA ARG A 183 -6.89 -11.77 7.22
C ARG A 183 -6.74 -10.26 7.14
N PHE A 184 -7.17 -9.70 6.01
CA PHE A 184 -7.27 -8.26 5.80
C PHE A 184 -8.74 -7.85 5.96
N GLY A 185 -9.13 -7.58 7.22
CA GLY A 185 -10.54 -7.40 7.56
C GLY A 185 -11.35 -8.68 7.32
N ALA A 186 -12.35 -8.62 6.44
CA ALA A 186 -13.17 -9.77 6.05
C ALA A 186 -12.51 -10.67 4.98
N HIS A 187 -11.47 -10.19 4.31
CA HIS A 187 -10.89 -10.85 3.16
C HIS A 187 -9.71 -11.75 3.54
N PRO A 188 -9.57 -12.92 2.89
CA PRO A 188 -8.40 -13.77 3.06
C PRO A 188 -7.19 -13.17 2.37
N GLY A 189 -6.01 -13.44 2.91
CA GLY A 189 -4.73 -13.21 2.28
C GLY A 189 -3.84 -14.44 2.44
N VAL A 190 -2.79 -14.48 1.64
CA VAL A 190 -1.76 -15.51 1.71
C VAL A 190 -0.41 -14.83 1.75
N ALA A 191 0.52 -15.33 2.55
CA ALA A 191 1.91 -14.90 2.51
C ALA A 191 2.84 -16.11 2.47
N ALA A 192 4.02 -15.91 1.92
CA ALA A 192 5.06 -16.92 1.92
C ALA A 192 6.42 -16.30 2.23
N ARG A 193 7.24 -17.07 2.94
CA ARG A 193 8.63 -16.79 3.18
C ARG A 193 9.47 -17.69 2.31
N TYR A 194 10.30 -17.09 1.51
CA TYR A 194 11.38 -17.75 0.78
C TYR A 194 12.71 -17.31 1.33
N SER A 195 13.72 -18.15 1.25
CA SER A 195 15.08 -17.76 1.60
C SER A 195 16.12 -18.34 0.63
N ARG A 196 17.24 -17.61 0.52
CA ARG A 196 18.46 -17.98 -0.17
C ARG A 196 19.63 -17.61 0.72
N GLU A 197 20.38 -18.59 1.25
CA GLU A 197 21.53 -18.34 2.12
C GLU A 197 21.24 -17.38 3.31
N GLY A 198 20.01 -17.44 3.85
CA GLY A 198 19.56 -16.54 4.92
C GLY A 198 18.99 -15.20 4.43
N GLU A 199 19.05 -14.90 3.14
CA GLU A 199 18.39 -13.72 2.57
C GLU A 199 16.90 -13.96 2.46
N LEU A 200 16.09 -13.05 3.02
CA LEU A 200 14.63 -13.10 2.96
C LEU A 200 14.10 -12.63 1.62
N LEU A 201 13.13 -13.36 1.07
CA LEU A 201 12.18 -12.88 0.08
C LEU A 201 10.77 -13.15 0.62
N GLY A 202 10.04 -12.07 0.91
CA GLY A 202 8.67 -12.13 1.41
C GLY A 202 7.67 -11.94 0.28
N VAL A 203 6.63 -12.78 0.24
CA VAL A 203 5.55 -12.66 -0.75
C VAL A 203 4.23 -12.53 -0.02
N ILE A 204 3.36 -11.61 -0.47
CA ILE A 204 2.05 -11.38 0.12
C ILE A 204 1.04 -11.24 -1.01
N PHE A 205 -0.06 -11.98 -0.90
CA PHE A 205 -1.19 -11.93 -1.83
C PHE A 205 -2.43 -11.49 -1.08
N HIS A 206 -3.13 -10.50 -1.61
CA HIS A 206 -4.38 -10.01 -1.04
C HIS A 206 -5.33 -9.53 -2.15
N PRO A 207 -6.64 -9.42 -1.89
CA PRO A 207 -7.55 -8.82 -2.87
C PRO A 207 -7.15 -7.37 -3.20
N PRO A 208 -7.43 -6.89 -4.41
CA PRO A 208 -7.26 -5.47 -4.73
C PRO A 208 -8.02 -4.61 -3.73
N VAL A 209 -7.37 -3.61 -3.19
CA VAL A 209 -7.95 -2.63 -2.26
C VAL A 209 -7.83 -1.24 -2.84
N GLU A 210 -8.78 -0.36 -2.52
CA GLU A 210 -8.76 1.02 -3.05
C GLU A 210 -7.51 1.80 -2.61
N ARG A 211 -6.99 1.51 -1.42
CA ARG A 211 -5.79 2.14 -0.88
C ARG A 211 -5.00 1.17 -0.03
N GLU A 212 -3.73 1.03 -0.36
CA GLU A 212 -2.71 0.46 0.50
C GLU A 212 -2.05 1.61 1.30
N HIS A 213 -1.67 1.34 2.54
CA HIS A 213 -1.07 2.35 3.40
C HIS A 213 0.41 2.04 3.63
N PHE A 214 1.28 2.96 3.24
CA PHE A 214 2.73 2.82 3.33
C PHE A 214 3.38 3.75 4.38
N GLY A 215 2.58 4.36 5.26
CA GLY A 215 3.09 5.31 6.25
C GLY A 215 3.61 6.59 5.60
N THR A 216 4.84 6.95 5.95
CA THR A 216 5.57 8.10 5.38
C THR A 216 6.35 7.74 4.12
N HIS A 217 6.39 6.46 3.75
CA HIS A 217 7.13 5.98 2.58
C HIS A 217 6.37 6.30 1.29
N LYS A 218 7.10 6.74 0.27
CA LYS A 218 6.53 7.10 -1.03
C LYS A 218 6.40 5.88 -1.91
N ASP A 219 5.25 5.75 -2.51
CA ASP A 219 4.95 4.76 -3.54
C ASP A 219 5.22 5.35 -4.93
N TYR A 220 5.95 4.63 -5.76
CA TYR A 220 6.35 5.06 -7.10
C TYR A 220 5.88 4.05 -8.13
N ALA A 221 5.38 4.54 -9.26
CA ALA A 221 5.12 3.67 -10.40
C ALA A 221 6.42 3.02 -10.89
N CYS A 222 6.38 1.73 -11.14
CA CYS A 222 7.52 0.96 -11.63
C CYS A 222 7.13 0.04 -12.79
N VAL A 223 8.14 -0.43 -13.53
CA VAL A 223 8.01 -1.44 -14.56
C VAL A 223 9.02 -2.54 -14.28
N ILE A 224 8.53 -3.74 -13.95
CA ILE A 224 9.35 -4.92 -13.67
C ILE A 224 9.16 -5.93 -14.81
N GLY A 225 10.14 -6.05 -15.67
CA GLY A 225 10.00 -6.83 -16.91
C GLY A 225 8.90 -6.27 -17.81
N GLN A 226 7.83 -7.02 -18.01
CA GLN A 226 6.66 -6.58 -18.78
C GLN A 226 5.51 -6.05 -17.91
N HIS A 227 5.68 -6.04 -16.59
CA HIS A 227 4.63 -5.67 -15.64
C HIS A 227 4.71 -4.21 -15.26
N ARG A 228 3.55 -3.56 -15.23
CA ARG A 228 3.39 -2.26 -14.61
C ARG A 228 2.86 -2.44 -13.20
N GLY A 229 3.47 -1.77 -12.24
CA GLY A 229 3.09 -1.82 -10.85
C GLY A 229 3.62 -0.61 -10.11
N HIS A 230 3.73 -0.77 -8.82
CA HIS A 230 4.20 0.25 -7.92
C HIS A 230 5.29 -0.33 -7.01
N GLN A 231 6.13 0.52 -6.46
CA GLN A 231 7.14 0.10 -5.50
C GLN A 231 7.37 1.13 -4.41
N VAL A 232 7.67 0.63 -3.23
CA VAL A 232 8.17 1.40 -2.10
C VAL A 232 9.57 0.92 -1.75
N ALA A 233 10.54 1.84 -1.74
CA ALA A 233 11.93 1.54 -1.40
C ALA A 233 12.28 2.05 0.00
N VAL A 234 12.98 1.19 0.79
CA VAL A 234 13.48 1.50 2.13
C VAL A 234 14.90 0.96 2.26
N GLY A 235 15.91 1.82 2.11
CA GLY A 235 17.30 1.39 1.96
C GLY A 235 17.46 0.50 0.72
N ASP A 236 18.04 -0.69 0.92
CA ASP A 236 18.20 -1.70 -0.16
C ASP A 236 16.94 -2.54 -0.37
N TRP A 237 15.94 -2.44 0.51
CA TRP A 237 14.71 -3.20 0.44
C TRP A 237 13.70 -2.53 -0.47
N LYS A 238 12.96 -3.36 -1.20
CA LYS A 238 11.88 -2.94 -2.09
C LYS A 238 10.65 -3.79 -1.80
N LEU A 239 9.52 -3.13 -1.62
CA LEU A 239 8.21 -3.74 -1.67
C LEU A 239 7.62 -3.39 -3.04
N VAL A 240 7.60 -4.35 -3.94
CA VAL A 240 6.98 -4.21 -5.27
C VAL A 240 5.60 -4.82 -5.22
N HIS A 241 4.61 -4.11 -5.75
CA HIS A 241 3.25 -4.62 -5.82
C HIS A 241 2.66 -4.44 -7.23
N LEU A 242 2.10 -5.54 -7.73
CA LEU A 242 1.41 -5.64 -9.00
C LEU A 242 -0.03 -6.06 -8.72
N THR A 243 -0.98 -5.40 -9.34
CA THR A 243 -2.40 -5.70 -9.14
C THR A 243 -3.00 -6.27 -10.41
N ASP A 244 -3.54 -7.48 -10.34
CA ASP A 244 -4.45 -8.03 -11.33
C ASP A 244 -5.91 -7.84 -10.89
N PRO A 245 -6.92 -8.19 -11.71
CA PRO A 245 -8.33 -7.96 -11.35
C PRO A 245 -8.78 -8.65 -10.05
N THR A 246 -8.06 -9.67 -9.57
CA THR A 246 -8.45 -10.48 -8.42
C THR A 246 -7.47 -10.40 -7.25
N THR A 247 -6.20 -10.06 -7.54
CA THR A 247 -5.10 -10.21 -6.57
C THR A 247 -4.08 -9.10 -6.71
N CYS A 248 -3.65 -8.54 -5.60
CA CYS A 248 -2.43 -7.77 -5.50
C CYS A 248 -1.29 -8.72 -5.09
N HIS A 249 -0.22 -8.72 -5.87
CA HIS A 249 0.99 -9.52 -5.69
C HIS A 249 2.08 -8.62 -5.13
N CYS A 250 2.39 -8.74 -3.85
CA CYS A 250 3.40 -7.93 -3.20
C CYS A 250 4.65 -8.78 -2.96
N VAL A 251 5.80 -8.30 -3.40
CA VAL A 251 7.11 -8.95 -3.20
C VAL A 251 8.04 -8.01 -2.47
N LEU A 252 8.48 -8.45 -1.30
CA LEU A 252 9.49 -7.79 -0.49
C LEU A 252 10.84 -8.46 -0.73
N SER A 253 11.79 -7.73 -1.28
CA SER A 253 13.12 -8.26 -1.60
C SER A 253 14.18 -7.17 -1.70
N ARG A 254 15.44 -7.60 -1.84
CA ARG A 254 16.59 -6.76 -2.21
C ARG A 254 17.04 -7.02 -3.65
N LEU A 255 16.25 -7.75 -4.42
CA LEU A 255 16.57 -8.15 -5.77
C LEU A 255 16.69 -6.95 -6.71
N ASP A 256 17.56 -7.12 -7.69
CA ASP A 256 17.70 -6.14 -8.77
C ASP A 256 16.47 -6.16 -9.68
N GLU A 257 15.94 -4.96 -9.96
CA GLU A 257 14.69 -4.77 -10.71
C GLU A 257 14.80 -5.13 -12.19
N ALA A 258 16.01 -5.05 -12.75
CA ALA A 258 16.24 -5.27 -14.17
C ALA A 258 16.56 -6.74 -14.48
N THR A 259 17.18 -7.48 -13.54
CA THR A 259 17.76 -8.80 -13.80
C THR A 259 17.05 -9.93 -13.04
N GLU A 260 16.88 -9.83 -11.73
CA GLU A 260 16.41 -10.94 -10.90
C GLU A 260 14.89 -10.89 -10.65
N LEU A 261 14.39 -9.72 -10.29
CA LEU A 261 12.98 -9.54 -9.90
C LEU A 261 11.97 -9.88 -11.01
N PRO A 262 12.22 -9.58 -12.31
CA PRO A 262 11.32 -9.97 -13.39
C PRO A 262 11.06 -11.47 -13.47
N ALA A 263 12.10 -12.29 -13.29
CA ALA A 263 11.98 -13.74 -13.34
C ALA A 263 11.18 -14.29 -12.14
N VAL A 264 11.36 -13.69 -10.95
CA VAL A 264 10.58 -14.02 -9.75
C VAL A 264 9.11 -13.67 -9.94
N MET A 265 8.83 -12.44 -10.41
CA MET A 265 7.46 -11.99 -10.64
C MET A 265 6.73 -12.85 -11.68
N GLN A 266 7.42 -13.28 -12.72
CA GLN A 266 6.85 -14.17 -13.74
C GLN A 266 6.32 -15.49 -13.16
N GLN A 267 6.96 -16.02 -12.13
CA GLN A 267 6.51 -17.26 -11.48
C GLN A 267 5.40 -17.03 -10.46
N LEU A 268 5.45 -15.92 -9.74
CA LEU A 268 4.47 -15.61 -8.68
C LEU A 268 3.14 -15.10 -9.23
N ALA A 269 3.15 -14.43 -10.38
CA ALA A 269 1.99 -13.79 -11.00
C ALA A 269 1.83 -14.20 -12.48
N PRO A 270 1.69 -15.49 -12.82
CA PRO A 270 1.73 -15.96 -14.19
C PRO A 270 0.60 -15.42 -15.08
N GLN A 271 -0.51 -15.00 -14.50
CA GLN A 271 -1.68 -14.50 -15.24
C GLN A 271 -1.77 -12.97 -15.38
N SER A 272 -0.95 -12.22 -14.67
CA SER A 272 -0.86 -10.77 -14.80
C SER A 272 -0.27 -10.30 -16.14
N PHE A 273 0.10 -11.24 -17.02
CA PHE A 273 0.76 -11.05 -18.30
C PHE A 273 -0.19 -10.97 -19.49
N GLY A 274 -1.49 -11.03 -19.27
CA GLY A 274 -2.49 -10.93 -20.31
C GLY A 274 -2.70 -9.50 -20.78
N THR A 275 -2.19 -9.20 -21.97
CA THR A 275 -2.62 -8.17 -22.93
C THR A 275 -2.99 -6.81 -22.33
N ALA A 276 -2.11 -5.84 -22.56
CA ALA A 276 -2.51 -4.44 -22.59
C ALA A 276 -3.76 -4.31 -23.48
N GLY A 277 -4.93 -4.21 -22.85
CA GLY A 277 -6.14 -3.83 -23.54
C GLY A 277 -5.87 -2.47 -24.16
N GLU A 278 -5.85 -2.41 -25.49
CA GLU A 278 -5.93 -1.16 -26.24
C GLU A 278 -7.11 -0.38 -25.69
N HIS A 279 -6.84 0.68 -24.95
CA HIS A 279 -7.81 1.74 -24.79
C HIS A 279 -8.00 2.32 -26.20
N PRO A 280 -9.21 2.28 -26.78
CA PRO A 280 -9.46 2.99 -28.01
C PRO A 280 -9.19 4.47 -27.71
N ALA A 281 -8.26 5.05 -28.45
CA ALA A 281 -8.01 6.47 -28.45
C ALA A 281 -9.35 7.13 -28.85
N GLU A 282 -9.96 7.84 -27.92
CA GLU A 282 -11.14 8.65 -28.15
C GLU A 282 -10.70 9.83 -29.03
N ASN A 283 -10.94 9.67 -30.31
CA ASN A 283 -10.65 10.63 -31.35
C ASN A 283 -11.66 11.78 -31.21
N HIS A 284 -11.30 12.85 -30.50
CA HIS A 284 -12.03 14.11 -30.53
C HIS A 284 -11.76 14.83 -31.83
N ASP A 285 -12.46 14.42 -32.89
CA ASP A 285 -12.60 15.22 -34.11
C ASP A 285 -13.41 16.48 -33.80
N HIS A 286 -12.72 17.59 -33.60
CA HIS A 286 -13.29 18.93 -33.64
C HIS A 286 -13.59 19.31 -35.10
N HIS A 287 -14.79 19.03 -35.56
CA HIS A 287 -15.34 19.64 -36.76
C HIS A 287 -15.61 21.14 -36.53
N HIS A 288 -14.71 21.97 -37.00
CA HIS A 288 -14.99 23.36 -37.27
C HIS A 288 -15.78 23.44 -38.57
N ALA A 289 -17.11 23.60 -38.44
CA ALA A 289 -17.97 24.00 -39.57
C ALA A 289 -17.89 25.52 -39.70
N HIS A 290 -17.19 26.01 -40.73
CA HIS A 290 -17.38 27.33 -41.24
C HIS A 290 -18.64 27.31 -42.13
N GLY A 291 -19.69 28.00 -41.69
CA GLY A 291 -20.87 28.36 -42.51
C GLY A 291 -20.76 29.84 -42.88
N GLY A 292 -20.86 30.12 -44.19
CA GLY A 292 -20.95 31.44 -44.78
C GLY A 292 -22.27 32.16 -44.56
#